data_b2d4a0f80e93c30d8642a0b73104809a
#
_entry.id   b2d4a0f80e93c30d8642a0b73104809a
#
_cell.length_a   1.000
_cell.length_b   1.000
_cell.length_c   1.000
_cell.angle_alpha   90.00
_cell.angle_beta   90.00
_cell.angle_gamma   90.00
#
_symmetry.space_group_name_H-M   'P 1'
#
loop_
_entity.id
_entity.type
_entity.pdbx_description
1 polymer ?
#
loop_
_entity_poly.entity_id
_entity_poly.type
_entity_poly.pdbx_seq_one_letter_code
_entity_poly.pdbx_strand_id
1 'polypeptide(L)'
;VVLATNIAETSVTIDDVVFVVDCARMKEKRYDPARRMESLDDVLVSRANAKQRRGRAGRVRPGVAFHLNTSHSFDHVAEAHQQPEIRRVPLERLVLTIKALKYERCAAA
;
A
#
# COMPACT_ATOMS: atom_id res chain seq x y z
N VAL A 1 13.73 -17.50 6.24
CA VAL A 1 13.15 -16.72 5.15
C VAL A 1 11.70 -16.44 5.48
N VAL A 2 11.28 -15.19 5.34
CA VAL A 2 9.88 -14.76 5.58
C VAL A 2 9.30 -14.26 4.26
N LEU A 3 8.15 -14.79 3.87
CA LEU A 3 7.37 -14.30 2.75
C LEU A 3 6.20 -13.48 3.30
N ALA A 4 6.03 -12.29 2.80
CA ALA A 4 4.98 -11.40 3.25
C ALA A 4 4.40 -10.57 2.10
N THR A 5 3.17 -10.14 2.28
CA THR A 5 2.54 -9.12 1.45
C THR A 5 2.89 -7.72 1.96
N ASN A 6 2.24 -6.69 1.43
CA ASN A 6 2.37 -5.32 1.93
C ASN A 6 1.98 -5.13 3.42
N ILE A 7 1.41 -6.13 4.08
CA ILE A 7 1.15 -6.10 5.52
C ILE A 7 2.44 -5.93 6.35
N ALA A 8 3.55 -6.48 5.89
CA ALA A 8 4.85 -6.35 6.55
C ALA A 8 5.48 -4.96 6.35
N GLU A 9 4.89 -4.11 5.55
CA GLU A 9 5.37 -2.75 5.29
C GLU A 9 5.17 -1.84 6.51
N THR A 10 4.03 -1.94 7.19
CA THR A 10 3.65 -1.07 8.32
C THR A 10 3.11 -1.82 9.54
N SER A 11 2.37 -2.90 9.35
CA SER A 11 1.52 -3.50 10.39
C SER A 11 2.22 -4.59 11.19
N VAL A 12 3.24 -5.24 10.64
CA VAL A 12 3.97 -6.33 11.28
C VAL A 12 5.41 -5.94 11.46
N THR A 13 5.91 -6.07 12.67
CA THR A 13 7.34 -5.91 12.97
C THR A 13 7.99 -7.28 13.00
N ILE A 14 8.98 -7.47 12.13
CA ILE A 14 9.83 -8.65 12.12
C ILE A 14 11.21 -8.19 12.52
N ASP A 15 11.67 -8.63 13.70
CA ASP A 15 13.01 -8.34 14.16
C ASP A 15 14.03 -9.16 13.34
N ASP A 16 15.29 -8.78 13.37
CA ASP A 16 16.39 -9.48 12.69
C ASP A 16 16.35 -9.48 11.15
N VAL A 17 15.54 -8.65 10.53
CA VAL A 17 15.56 -8.50 9.06
C VAL A 17 16.80 -7.73 8.65
N VAL A 18 17.67 -8.38 7.90
CA VAL A 18 18.90 -7.79 7.34
C VAL A 18 18.78 -7.60 5.84
N PHE A 19 18.08 -8.50 5.17
CA PHE A 19 17.88 -8.46 3.73
C PHE A 19 16.40 -8.34 3.41
N VAL A 20 16.05 -7.41 2.53
CA VAL A 20 14.72 -7.27 1.95
C VAL A 20 14.82 -7.49 0.45
N VAL A 21 13.99 -8.37 -0.07
CA VAL A 21 13.80 -8.53 -1.52
C VAL A 21 12.38 -8.06 -1.83
N ASP A 22 12.27 -6.96 -2.56
CA ASP A 22 11.00 -6.31 -2.90
C ASP A 22 10.69 -6.52 -4.38
N CYS A 23 9.59 -7.21 -4.66
CA CYS A 23 9.12 -7.41 -6.04
C CYS A 23 8.58 -6.12 -6.69
N ALA A 24 8.51 -5.03 -5.95
CA ALA A 24 7.98 -3.74 -6.38
C ALA A 24 6.49 -3.78 -6.82
N ARG A 25 5.76 -4.81 -6.44
CA ARG A 25 4.35 -4.98 -6.77
C ARG A 25 3.49 -5.06 -5.52
N MET A 26 2.22 -4.68 -5.67
CA MET A 26 1.21 -4.82 -4.63
C MET A 26 -0.17 -4.98 -5.23
N LYS A 27 -1.07 -5.59 -4.48
CA LYS A 27 -2.50 -5.60 -4.81
C LYS A 27 -3.16 -4.34 -4.29
N GLU A 28 -3.89 -3.66 -5.15
CA GLU A 28 -4.60 -2.44 -4.81
C GLU A 28 -6.08 -2.53 -5.22
N LYS A 29 -6.96 -2.23 -4.28
CA LYS A 29 -8.38 -2.10 -4.59
C LYS A 29 -8.61 -0.89 -5.48
N ARG A 30 -9.31 -1.11 -6.58
CA ARG A 30 -9.76 -0.09 -7.52
C ARG A 30 -11.26 -0.22 -7.75
N TYR A 31 -11.86 0.87 -8.16
CA TYR A 31 -13.27 0.92 -8.52
C TYR A 31 -13.42 1.54 -9.90
N ASP A 32 -14.13 0.83 -10.76
CA ASP A 32 -14.52 1.32 -12.09
C ASP A 32 -15.95 1.89 -12.02
N PRO A 33 -16.14 3.21 -12.05
CA PRO A 33 -17.46 3.82 -11.98
C PRO A 33 -18.35 3.48 -13.16
N ALA A 34 -17.76 3.26 -14.34
CA ALA A 34 -18.52 2.94 -15.56
C ALA A 34 -19.15 1.55 -15.47
N ARG A 35 -18.43 0.61 -14.93
CA ARG A 35 -18.88 -0.78 -14.75
C ARG A 35 -19.50 -1.04 -13.39
N ARG A 36 -19.37 -0.11 -12.44
CA ARG A 36 -19.76 -0.25 -11.04
C ARG A 36 -19.17 -1.52 -10.38
N MET A 37 -17.93 -1.80 -10.71
CA MET A 37 -17.23 -2.99 -10.23
C MET A 37 -15.99 -2.62 -9.44
N GLU A 38 -15.79 -3.37 -8.35
CA GLU A 38 -14.52 -3.36 -7.62
C GLU A 38 -13.57 -4.38 -8.25
N SER A 39 -12.31 -4.03 -8.34
CA SER A 39 -11.22 -4.92 -8.76
C SER A 39 -10.08 -4.88 -7.76
N LEU A 40 -9.26 -5.92 -7.78
CA LEU A 40 -8.02 -6.00 -7.02
C LEU A 40 -6.87 -6.12 -8.02
N ASP A 41 -6.31 -4.99 -8.38
CA ASP A 41 -5.32 -4.91 -9.44
C ASP A 41 -3.89 -5.07 -8.90
N ASP A 42 -3.04 -5.67 -9.71
CA ASP A 42 -1.62 -5.75 -9.47
C ASP A 42 -0.94 -4.50 -10.01
N VAL A 43 -0.44 -3.66 -9.12
CA VAL A 43 0.14 -2.36 -9.45
C VAL A 43 1.58 -2.23 -8.98
N LEU A 44 2.33 -1.33 -9.60
CA LEU A 44 3.65 -0.95 -9.13
C LEU A 44 3.51 -0.19 -7.80
N VAL A 45 4.36 -0.50 -6.83
CA VAL A 45 4.38 0.22 -5.56
C VAL A 45 4.82 1.67 -5.75
N SER A 46 4.32 2.57 -4.90
CA SER A 46 4.81 3.94 -4.88
C SER A 46 6.24 4.02 -4.32
N ARG A 47 6.92 5.11 -4.63
CA ARG A 47 8.27 5.36 -4.08
C ARG A 47 8.28 5.42 -2.55
N ALA A 48 7.23 5.97 -1.96
CA ALA A 48 7.08 6.02 -0.50
C ALA A 48 6.96 4.60 0.09
N ASN A 49 6.14 3.74 -0.51
CA ASN A 49 5.98 2.35 -0.07
C ASN A 49 7.28 1.56 -0.22
N ALA A 50 7.99 1.73 -1.33
CA ALA A 50 9.29 1.10 -1.54
C ALA A 50 10.31 1.51 -0.47
N LYS A 51 10.33 2.79 -0.07
CA LYS A 51 11.16 3.26 1.05
C LYS A 51 10.79 2.60 2.38
N GLN A 52 9.50 2.44 2.67
CA GLN A 52 9.05 1.76 3.88
C GLN A 52 9.49 0.30 3.90
N ARG A 53 9.34 -0.41 2.79
CA ARG A 53 9.81 -1.80 2.64
C ARG A 53 11.31 -1.90 2.86
N ARG A 54 12.10 -1.03 2.23
CA ARG A 54 13.55 -0.95 2.42
C ARG A 54 13.91 -0.71 3.89
N GLY A 55 13.18 0.16 4.57
CA GLY A 55 13.41 0.50 5.98
C GLY A 55 13.27 -0.67 6.94
N ARG A 56 12.67 -1.78 6.51
CA ARG A 56 12.58 -3.00 7.33
C ARG A 56 13.93 -3.67 7.52
N ALA A 57 14.82 -3.59 6.54
CA ALA A 57 16.18 -4.13 6.65
C ALA A 57 17.10 -3.30 7.58
N GLY A 58 16.81 -2.02 7.75
CA GLY A 58 17.66 -1.09 8.52
C GLY A 58 17.19 -0.79 9.94
N ARG A 59 16.25 -1.58 10.51
CA ARG A 59 15.59 -1.23 11.76
C ARG A 59 16.45 -1.47 13.00
N VAL A 60 17.08 -2.62 13.10
CA VAL A 60 17.89 -3.03 14.26
C VAL A 60 19.38 -2.91 13.96
N ARG A 61 19.78 -3.20 12.76
CA ARG A 61 21.16 -3.14 12.28
C ARG A 61 21.19 -2.79 10.80
N PRO A 62 22.32 -2.33 10.27
CA PRO A 62 22.47 -2.06 8.84
C PRO A 62 22.09 -3.29 8.01
N GLY A 63 21.33 -3.06 6.94
CA GLY A 63 20.86 -4.12 6.05
C GLY A 63 20.87 -3.67 4.59
N VAL A 64 20.46 -4.57 3.70
CA VAL A 64 20.42 -4.34 2.26
C VAL A 64 19.04 -4.65 1.72
N ALA A 65 18.55 -3.81 0.84
CA ALA A 65 17.29 -4.02 0.12
C ALA A 65 17.56 -4.16 -1.38
N PHE A 66 16.95 -5.17 -1.97
CA PHE A 66 16.98 -5.44 -3.40
C PHE A 66 15.60 -5.18 -3.96
N HIS A 67 15.47 -4.19 -4.84
CA HIS A 67 14.25 -3.89 -5.57
C HIS A 67 14.29 -4.55 -6.93
N LEU A 68 13.31 -5.41 -7.23
CA LEU A 68 13.23 -6.16 -8.50
C LEU A 68 12.55 -5.34 -9.60
N ASN A 69 12.88 -4.08 -9.69
CA ASN A 69 12.46 -3.17 -10.74
C ASN A 69 13.64 -2.32 -11.21
N THR A 70 13.53 -1.72 -12.38
CA THR A 70 14.56 -0.84 -12.92
C THR A 70 14.52 0.53 -12.24
N SER A 71 15.68 1.22 -12.17
CA SER A 71 15.74 2.60 -11.71
C SER A 71 14.84 3.51 -12.55
N HIS A 72 14.79 3.32 -13.86
CA HIS A 72 13.88 4.04 -14.74
C HIS A 72 12.42 3.87 -14.33
N SER A 73 11.98 2.64 -14.05
CA SER A 73 10.61 2.36 -13.60
C SER A 73 10.31 3.01 -12.25
N PHE A 74 11.29 3.01 -11.35
CA PHE A 74 11.17 3.65 -10.04
C PHE A 74 11.07 5.18 -10.14
N ASP A 75 11.91 5.81 -10.98
CA ASP A 75 12.00 7.26 -11.06
C ASP A 75 10.90 7.89 -11.91
N HIS A 76 10.47 7.21 -12.97
CA HIS A 76 9.59 7.80 -13.99
C HIS A 76 8.18 7.18 -14.05
N VAL A 77 7.99 5.94 -13.60
CA VAL A 77 6.69 5.26 -13.66
C VAL A 77 6.04 5.17 -12.28
N ALA A 78 6.81 4.90 -11.22
CA ALA A 78 6.27 4.80 -9.88
C ALA A 78 5.79 6.16 -9.37
N GLU A 79 4.56 6.19 -8.84
CA GLU A 79 4.03 7.37 -8.18
C GLU A 79 4.84 7.72 -6.91
N ALA A 80 4.89 8.99 -6.54
CA ALA A 80 5.56 9.42 -5.31
C ALA A 80 4.90 8.79 -4.07
N HIS A 81 3.57 8.82 -4.03
CA HIS A 81 2.73 8.28 -2.96
C HIS A 81 1.56 7.50 -3.51
N GLN A 82 1.17 6.45 -2.82
CA GLN A 82 -0.06 5.75 -3.13
C GLN A 82 -1.26 6.66 -2.84
N GLN A 83 -2.24 6.67 -3.74
CA GLN A 83 -3.48 7.40 -3.50
C GLN A 83 -4.24 6.79 -2.32
N PRO A 84 -4.70 7.59 -1.34
CA PRO A 84 -5.47 7.08 -0.21
C PRO A 84 -6.68 6.26 -0.65
N GLU A 85 -6.98 5.19 0.08
CA GLU A 85 -8.08 4.27 -0.25
C GLU A 85 -9.44 5.01 -0.32
N ILE A 86 -9.65 5.98 0.54
CA ILE A 86 -10.87 6.81 0.55
C ILE A 86 -11.16 7.53 -0.79
N ARG A 87 -10.13 7.74 -1.61
CA ARG A 87 -10.26 8.36 -2.94
C ARG A 87 -10.38 7.34 -4.08
N ARG A 88 -10.19 6.05 -3.77
CA ARG A 88 -10.15 4.98 -4.78
C ARG A 88 -11.36 4.07 -4.77
N VAL A 89 -12.13 4.08 -3.68
CA VAL A 89 -13.27 3.19 -3.46
C VAL A 89 -14.56 3.98 -3.28
N PRO A 90 -15.73 3.38 -3.58
CA PRO A 90 -17.01 4.00 -3.30
C PRO A 90 -17.20 4.23 -1.81
N LEU A 91 -17.72 5.39 -1.44
CA LEU A 91 -17.89 5.78 -0.04
C LEU A 91 -19.22 5.33 0.56
N GLU A 92 -20.16 4.83 -0.23
CA GLU A 92 -21.50 4.47 0.19
C GLU A 92 -21.47 3.46 1.35
N ARG A 93 -20.64 2.42 1.21
CA ARG A 93 -20.50 1.40 2.24
C ARG A 93 -19.90 1.96 3.53
N LEU A 94 -18.90 2.84 3.42
CA LEU A 94 -18.29 3.50 4.56
C LEU A 94 -19.30 4.39 5.28
N VAL A 95 -20.06 5.19 4.54
CA VAL A 95 -21.12 6.07 5.10
C VAL A 95 -22.19 5.26 5.82
N LEU A 96 -22.64 4.15 5.22
CA LEU A 96 -23.60 3.25 5.84
C LEU A 96 -23.05 2.65 7.15
N THR A 97 -21.80 2.22 7.15
CA THR A 97 -21.15 1.69 8.35
C THR A 97 -21.06 2.72 9.46
N ILE A 98 -20.66 3.95 9.14
CA ILE A 98 -20.58 5.06 10.09
C ILE A 98 -21.97 5.37 10.68
N LYS A 99 -23.00 5.40 9.84
CA LYS A 99 -24.38 5.61 10.31
C LYS A 99 -24.89 4.47 11.17
N ALA A 100 -24.58 3.21 10.80
CA ALA A 100 -24.96 2.04 11.61
C ALA A 100 -24.31 2.06 13.00
N LEU A 101 -23.09 2.58 13.09
CA LEU A 101 -22.37 2.75 14.36
C LEU A 101 -22.81 3.99 15.16
N LYS A 102 -23.84 4.71 14.69
CA LYS A 102 -24.40 5.91 15.33
C LYS A 102 -23.38 7.04 15.59
N TYR A 103 -22.32 7.11 14.79
CA TYR A 103 -21.49 8.31 14.77
C TYR A 103 -22.33 9.46 14.17
N GLU A 104 -22.81 10.32 15.05
CA GLU A 104 -23.57 11.50 14.64
C GLU A 104 -22.64 12.45 13.89
N ARG A 105 -23.07 12.87 12.70
CA ARG A 105 -22.38 13.75 11.77
C ARG A 105 -21.22 13.11 10.99
N CYS A 106 -21.55 12.26 10.02
CA CYS A 106 -20.85 12.40 8.75
C CYS A 106 -21.18 13.79 8.23
N ALA A 107 -20.32 14.76 8.49
CA ALA A 107 -20.48 16.10 7.99
C ALA A 107 -20.68 16.02 6.48
N ALA A 108 -21.74 16.58 6.00
CA ALA A 108 -21.86 16.93 4.61
C ALA A 108 -20.68 17.87 4.30
N ALA A 109 -19.74 17.33 3.60
CA ALA A 109 -18.73 18.12 2.94
C ALA A 109 -19.23 18.43 1.54
#